data_fb5bab5832247a7961106342fec5da30
#
_entry.id   fb5bab5832247a7961106342fec5da30
#
_cell.length_a   1.000
_cell.length_b   1.000
_cell.length_c   1.000
_cell.angle_alpha   90.00
_cell.angle_beta   90.00
_cell.angle_gamma   90.00
#
_symmetry.space_group_name_H-M   'P 1'
#
loop_
_entity.id
_entity.type
_entity.pdbx_description
1 polymer ?
#
loop_
_entity_poly.entity_id
_entity_poly.type
_entity_poly.pdbx_seq_one_letter_code
_entity_poly.pdbx_strand_id
1 'polypeptide(L)'
;MKVRIGFGFGGSAHPGDTGLFGRLVDDLESLGFDSLWVSERANGLTLDPMVAMSYAAGRTERLKFGPAVMVLPGRNPVLCAKAIASLDLVSGGRALPAFGLGIADAAEHQAFGVARGDRAAWFDEALPLMRRLWDAGEDAVDHEGPRFTLSGVRVQPKPVQQPIEVWLGGFAPSELRRCGRLGDGWLPSFTTPASVSAGIATIQEAAADCGREIDPGHFGALVPFVHRSLPERFVARLRD
;
A
#
# COMPACT_ATOMS: atom_id res chain seq x y z
N MET A 1 12.20 10.98 17.61
CA MET A 1 11.54 10.37 16.43
C MET A 1 12.61 10.06 15.39
N LYS A 2 12.71 8.82 14.90
CA LYS A 2 13.63 8.47 13.80
C LYS A 2 12.91 8.72 12.49
N VAL A 3 13.44 9.59 11.63
CA VAL A 3 12.94 9.78 10.25
C VAL A 3 13.45 8.62 9.40
N ARG A 4 12.55 7.95 8.69
CA ARG A 4 12.87 6.91 7.71
C ARG A 4 12.73 7.50 6.31
N ILE A 5 13.67 7.21 5.44
CA ILE A 5 13.69 7.75 4.08
C ILE A 5 13.47 6.60 3.09
N GLY A 6 12.31 6.63 2.42
CA GLY A 6 12.00 5.75 1.33
C GLY A 6 12.12 6.41 -0.02
N PHE A 7 12.26 5.62 -1.08
CA PHE A 7 12.23 6.07 -2.46
C PHE A 7 10.92 5.63 -3.13
N GLY A 8 10.18 6.58 -3.73
CA GLY A 8 8.98 6.31 -4.50
C GLY A 8 9.28 6.12 -5.98
N PHE A 9 9.07 4.92 -6.52
CA PHE A 9 9.19 4.64 -7.95
C PHE A 9 7.81 4.75 -8.61
N GLY A 10 7.58 5.87 -9.25
CA GLY A 10 6.30 6.19 -9.92
C GLY A 10 6.31 5.92 -11.43
N GLY A 11 5.25 6.34 -12.14
CA GLY A 11 4.92 6.03 -13.52
C GLY A 11 5.87 6.45 -14.65
N SER A 12 7.18 6.46 -14.42
CA SER A 12 8.20 6.78 -15.40
C SER A 12 9.13 5.60 -15.68
N ALA A 13 8.66 4.36 -15.49
CA ALA A 13 9.43 3.21 -15.95
C ALA A 13 9.64 3.35 -17.48
N HIS A 14 10.88 3.61 -17.88
CA HIS A 14 11.21 3.78 -19.29
C HIS A 14 11.20 2.39 -19.97
N PRO A 15 10.31 2.12 -20.93
CA PRO A 15 10.23 0.82 -21.58
C PRO A 15 11.51 0.40 -22.29
N GLY A 16 12.40 1.36 -22.55
CA GLY A 16 13.66 1.15 -23.28
C GLY A 16 14.87 0.76 -22.43
N ASP A 17 14.78 0.79 -21.09
CA ASP A 17 15.89 0.37 -20.22
C ASP A 17 15.43 -0.70 -19.22
N THR A 18 15.54 -1.95 -19.64
CA THR A 18 15.15 -3.11 -18.85
C THR A 18 16.01 -3.32 -17.60
N GLY A 19 17.21 -2.72 -17.55
CA GLY A 19 18.11 -2.78 -16.41
C GLY A 19 17.91 -1.67 -15.37
N LEU A 20 17.18 -0.62 -15.70
CA LEU A 20 17.05 0.58 -14.85
C LEU A 20 16.51 0.24 -13.45
N PHE A 21 15.44 -0.54 -13.37
CA PHE A 21 14.82 -0.89 -12.08
C PHE A 21 15.77 -1.71 -11.20
N GLY A 22 16.52 -2.64 -11.78
CA GLY A 22 17.52 -3.44 -11.03
C GLY A 22 18.64 -2.58 -10.46
N ARG A 23 19.22 -1.67 -11.29
CA ARG A 23 20.25 -0.73 -10.81
C ARG A 23 19.72 0.18 -9.71
N LEU A 24 18.50 0.71 -9.85
CA LEU A 24 17.87 1.51 -8.82
C LEU A 24 17.75 0.74 -7.49
N VAL A 25 17.30 -0.50 -7.54
CA VAL A 25 17.17 -1.34 -6.34
C VAL A 25 18.51 -1.55 -5.66
N ASP A 26 19.57 -1.86 -6.43
CA ASP A 26 20.92 -2.05 -5.92
C ASP A 26 21.48 -0.75 -5.29
N ASP A 27 21.24 0.39 -5.95
CA ASP A 27 21.67 1.71 -5.46
C ASP A 27 20.96 2.07 -4.16
N LEU A 28 19.64 1.84 -4.04
CA LEU A 28 18.88 2.10 -2.83
C LEU A 28 19.38 1.26 -1.64
N GLU A 29 19.67 -0.01 -1.88
CA GLU A 29 20.27 -0.88 -0.87
C GLU A 29 21.65 -0.39 -0.44
N SER A 30 22.52 -0.06 -1.39
CA SER A 30 23.90 0.37 -1.14
C SER A 30 23.97 1.73 -0.44
N LEU A 31 23.07 2.66 -0.79
CA LEU A 31 22.97 4.00 -0.19
C LEU A 31 22.26 4.01 1.16
N GLY A 32 21.70 2.88 1.60
CA GLY A 32 21.08 2.76 2.91
C GLY A 32 19.69 3.40 3.04
N PHE A 33 18.92 3.45 1.93
CA PHE A 33 17.51 3.83 2.01
C PHE A 33 16.73 2.82 2.87
N ASP A 34 15.73 3.31 3.62
CA ASP A 34 14.92 2.45 4.49
C ASP A 34 13.90 1.63 3.68
N SER A 35 13.39 2.17 2.57
CA SER A 35 12.34 1.49 1.80
C SER A 35 12.22 1.95 0.34
N LEU A 36 11.70 1.04 -0.50
CA LEU A 36 11.25 1.29 -1.86
C LEU A 36 9.73 1.21 -1.92
N TRP A 37 9.10 2.20 -2.54
CA TRP A 37 7.66 2.26 -2.74
C TRP A 37 7.33 2.28 -4.22
N VAL A 38 6.53 1.32 -4.71
CA VAL A 38 6.18 1.18 -6.12
C VAL A 38 4.71 1.55 -6.36
N SER A 39 4.47 2.45 -7.30
CA SER A 39 3.10 2.86 -7.66
C SER A 39 2.41 1.79 -8.52
N GLU A 40 1.11 1.61 -8.34
CA GLU A 40 0.30 0.77 -9.20
C GLU A 40 -0.59 1.60 -10.13
N ARG A 41 -0.55 1.27 -11.40
CA ARG A 41 -1.46 1.75 -12.44
C ARG A 41 -1.69 0.60 -13.43
N ALA A 42 -2.92 0.08 -13.50
CA ALA A 42 -3.25 -0.97 -14.46
C ALA A 42 -3.13 -0.47 -15.91
N ASN A 43 -3.45 0.81 -16.12
CA ASN A 43 -3.36 1.47 -17.42
C ASN A 43 -2.25 2.53 -17.41
N GLY A 44 -0.99 2.10 -17.31
CA GLY A 44 0.16 3.00 -17.24
C GLY A 44 1.50 2.31 -17.44
N LEU A 45 2.58 3.10 -17.35
CA LEU A 45 3.95 2.61 -17.51
C LEU A 45 4.58 2.11 -16.19
N THR A 46 3.79 1.89 -15.14
CA THR A 46 4.28 1.33 -13.89
C THR A 46 4.44 -0.19 -14.02
N LEU A 47 5.40 -0.73 -13.27
CA LEU A 47 5.49 -2.18 -13.11
C LEU A 47 4.33 -2.67 -12.23
N ASP A 48 3.92 -3.93 -12.42
CA ASP A 48 3.05 -4.58 -11.44
C ASP A 48 3.77 -4.60 -10.08
N PRO A 49 3.12 -4.17 -8.99
CA PRO A 49 3.78 -4.02 -7.70
C PRO A 49 4.27 -5.35 -7.12
N MET A 50 3.55 -6.47 -7.31
CA MET A 50 4.00 -7.77 -6.81
C MET A 50 5.25 -8.25 -7.54
N VAL A 51 5.32 -8.03 -8.85
CA VAL A 51 6.50 -8.36 -9.66
C VAL A 51 7.69 -7.51 -9.25
N ALA A 52 7.50 -6.19 -9.13
CA ALA A 52 8.56 -5.26 -8.75
C ALA A 52 9.10 -5.54 -7.33
N MET A 53 8.21 -5.75 -6.36
CA MET A 53 8.59 -6.07 -4.98
C MET A 53 9.29 -7.42 -4.86
N SER A 54 8.83 -8.45 -5.58
CA SER A 54 9.48 -9.76 -5.59
C SER A 54 10.88 -9.71 -6.19
N TYR A 55 11.04 -8.91 -7.27
CA TYR A 55 12.35 -8.67 -7.87
C TYR A 55 13.30 -7.94 -6.90
N ALA A 56 12.80 -6.88 -6.23
CA ALA A 56 13.57 -6.15 -5.23
C ALA A 56 13.95 -7.03 -4.02
N ALA A 57 13.02 -7.86 -3.56
CA ALA A 57 13.27 -8.80 -2.45
C ALA A 57 14.42 -9.75 -2.72
N GLY A 58 14.52 -10.27 -3.95
CA GLY A 58 15.58 -11.20 -4.35
C GLY A 58 16.96 -10.54 -4.58
N ARG A 59 17.01 -9.20 -4.63
CA ARG A 59 18.26 -8.44 -4.87
C ARG A 59 18.80 -7.73 -3.62
N THR A 60 18.04 -7.69 -2.55
CA THR A 60 18.34 -6.87 -1.37
C THR A 60 18.26 -7.71 -0.09
N GLU A 61 18.93 -7.26 0.96
CA GLU A 61 18.93 -7.92 2.28
C GLU A 61 18.25 -7.07 3.35
N ARG A 62 18.25 -5.74 3.21
CA ARG A 62 17.77 -4.80 4.24
C ARG A 62 16.62 -3.93 3.77
N LEU A 63 16.63 -3.53 2.50
CA LEU A 63 15.65 -2.63 1.91
C LEU A 63 14.24 -3.22 2.10
N LYS A 64 13.37 -2.46 2.77
CA LYS A 64 11.95 -2.76 2.84
C LYS A 64 11.27 -2.31 1.55
N PHE A 65 10.13 -2.88 1.23
CA PHE A 65 9.42 -2.51 0.01
C PHE A 65 7.90 -2.64 0.18
N GLY A 66 7.20 -1.74 -0.47
CA GLY A 66 5.74 -1.73 -0.48
C GLY A 66 5.17 -1.05 -1.73
N PRO A 67 3.90 -1.28 -2.03
CA PRO A 67 3.20 -0.51 -3.05
C PRO A 67 2.81 0.86 -2.49
N ALA A 68 2.73 1.88 -3.34
CA ALA A 68 2.24 3.20 -2.94
C ALA A 68 1.15 3.73 -3.90
N VAL A 69 -0.01 3.17 -3.83
CA VAL A 69 -0.56 2.04 -3.09
C VAL A 69 -1.06 0.98 -4.07
N MET A 70 -1.23 -0.28 -3.60
CA MET A 70 -1.90 -1.32 -4.35
C MET A 70 -3.41 -1.11 -4.30
N VAL A 71 -4.09 -1.22 -5.42
CA VAL A 71 -5.55 -1.15 -5.49
C VAL A 71 -6.14 -2.47 -4.98
N LEU A 72 -6.79 -2.44 -3.82
CA LEU A 72 -7.39 -3.65 -3.22
C LEU A 72 -8.72 -4.05 -3.88
N PRO A 73 -9.64 -3.11 -4.23
CA PRO A 73 -10.88 -3.47 -4.91
C PRO A 73 -10.61 -4.17 -6.25
N GLY A 74 -11.28 -5.30 -6.47
CA GLY A 74 -11.11 -6.17 -7.65
C GLY A 74 -10.13 -7.32 -7.43
N ARG A 75 -9.36 -7.32 -6.34
CA ARG A 75 -8.47 -8.43 -6.00
C ARG A 75 -9.20 -9.46 -5.14
N ASN A 76 -8.99 -10.73 -5.43
CA ASN A 76 -9.42 -11.79 -4.53
C ASN A 76 -8.61 -11.70 -3.23
N PRO A 77 -9.24 -11.52 -2.05
CA PRO A 77 -8.53 -11.31 -0.80
C PRO A 77 -7.68 -12.52 -0.37
N VAL A 78 -8.10 -13.74 -0.67
CA VAL A 78 -7.35 -14.96 -0.34
C VAL A 78 -6.04 -15.03 -1.15
N LEU A 79 -6.14 -14.80 -2.47
CA LEU A 79 -4.96 -14.83 -3.36
C LEU A 79 -4.01 -13.66 -3.06
N CYS A 80 -4.56 -12.48 -2.75
CA CYS A 80 -3.77 -11.33 -2.36
C CYS A 80 -3.06 -11.58 -1.01
N ALA A 81 -3.77 -12.11 -0.01
CA ALA A 81 -3.19 -12.48 1.27
C ALA A 81 -2.07 -13.53 1.11
N LYS A 82 -2.31 -14.55 0.26
CA LYS A 82 -1.31 -15.59 -0.05
C LYS A 82 -0.04 -15.00 -0.66
N ALA A 83 -0.19 -14.12 -1.65
CA ALA A 83 0.95 -13.52 -2.35
C ALA A 83 1.79 -12.67 -1.39
N ILE A 84 1.15 -11.82 -0.57
CA ILE A 84 1.84 -10.94 0.39
C ILE A 84 2.50 -11.75 1.51
N ALA A 85 1.82 -12.76 2.07
CA ALA A 85 2.43 -13.63 3.09
C ALA A 85 3.65 -14.38 2.56
N SER A 86 3.59 -14.84 1.30
CA SER A 86 4.72 -15.49 0.64
C SER A 86 5.89 -14.53 0.45
N LEU A 87 5.61 -13.31 -0.02
CA LEU A 87 6.62 -12.27 -0.20
C LEU A 87 7.26 -11.86 1.13
N ASP A 88 6.47 -11.72 2.18
CA ASP A 88 6.94 -11.40 3.51
C ASP A 88 7.88 -12.49 4.04
N LEU A 89 7.48 -13.76 3.88
CA LEU A 89 8.30 -14.90 4.29
C LEU A 89 9.65 -14.95 3.55
N VAL A 90 9.64 -14.92 2.21
CA VAL A 90 10.88 -15.07 1.41
C VAL A 90 11.79 -13.85 1.54
N SER A 91 11.28 -12.71 1.97
CA SER A 91 12.05 -11.50 2.23
C SER A 91 12.50 -11.35 3.70
N GLY A 92 12.09 -12.26 4.58
CA GLY A 92 12.44 -12.16 6.01
C GLY A 92 11.73 -10.99 6.72
N GLY A 93 10.45 -10.72 6.40
CA GLY A 93 9.66 -9.70 7.08
C GLY A 93 9.91 -8.28 6.56
N ARG A 94 10.28 -8.09 5.29
CA ARG A 94 10.55 -6.78 4.70
C ARG A 94 9.39 -6.19 3.89
N ALA A 95 8.26 -6.90 3.76
CA ALA A 95 7.09 -6.39 3.06
C ALA A 95 6.37 -5.31 3.89
N LEU A 96 5.98 -4.23 3.21
CA LEU A 96 5.18 -3.13 3.76
C LEU A 96 3.89 -2.99 2.93
N PRO A 97 2.89 -3.86 3.09
CA PRO A 97 1.67 -3.77 2.31
C PRO A 97 0.96 -2.44 2.54
N ALA A 98 0.66 -1.75 1.42
CA ALA A 98 -0.11 -0.52 1.46
C ALA A 98 -1.20 -0.54 0.41
N PHE A 99 -2.43 -0.23 0.81
CA PHE A 99 -3.61 -0.34 -0.04
C PHE A 99 -4.38 0.95 -0.18
N GLY A 100 -5.12 1.05 -1.30
CA GLY A 100 -6.03 2.15 -1.57
C GLY A 100 -7.19 1.72 -2.44
N LEU A 101 -8.12 2.66 -2.66
CA LEU A 101 -9.26 2.45 -3.55
C LEU A 101 -8.88 2.58 -5.03
N GLY A 102 -7.69 3.06 -5.34
CA GLY A 102 -7.27 3.46 -6.69
C GLY A 102 -7.83 4.81 -7.12
N ILE A 103 -7.38 5.29 -8.26
CA ILE A 103 -7.75 6.60 -8.78
C ILE A 103 -9.16 6.61 -9.41
N ALA A 104 -9.71 7.82 -9.59
CA ALA A 104 -11.00 8.05 -10.25
C ALA A 104 -10.82 8.10 -11.78
N ASP A 105 -10.50 6.97 -12.39
CA ASP A 105 -10.29 6.82 -13.84
C ASP A 105 -11.12 5.63 -14.37
N ALA A 106 -11.86 5.84 -15.46
CA ALA A 106 -12.78 4.84 -15.98
C ALA A 106 -12.08 3.59 -16.52
N ALA A 107 -10.91 3.74 -17.14
CA ALA A 107 -10.13 2.62 -17.66
C ALA A 107 -9.53 1.78 -16.53
N GLU A 108 -9.06 2.42 -15.46
CA GLU A 108 -8.61 1.74 -14.24
C GLU A 108 -9.78 0.97 -13.59
N HIS A 109 -10.98 1.55 -13.53
CA HIS A 109 -12.16 0.85 -13.00
C HIS A 109 -12.50 -0.41 -13.80
N GLN A 110 -12.41 -0.34 -15.14
CA GLN A 110 -12.62 -1.50 -16.01
C GLN A 110 -11.54 -2.56 -15.79
N ALA A 111 -10.26 -2.17 -15.70
CA ALA A 111 -9.15 -3.08 -15.49
C ALA A 111 -9.28 -3.87 -14.18
N PHE A 112 -9.72 -3.21 -13.09
CA PHE A 112 -9.95 -3.86 -11.79
C PHE A 112 -11.32 -4.55 -11.67
N GLY A 113 -12.23 -4.37 -12.63
CA GLY A 113 -13.54 -5.03 -12.68
C GLY A 113 -14.51 -4.62 -11.57
N VAL A 114 -14.31 -3.47 -10.91
CA VAL A 114 -15.15 -2.99 -9.81
C VAL A 114 -15.59 -1.55 -10.05
N ALA A 115 -16.91 -1.35 -10.06
CA ALA A 115 -17.50 -0.04 -10.21
C ALA A 115 -17.08 0.90 -9.06
N ARG A 116 -16.96 2.20 -9.36
CA ARG A 116 -16.51 3.20 -8.39
C ARG A 116 -17.30 3.18 -7.08
N GLY A 117 -18.62 3.00 -7.14
CA GLY A 117 -19.51 2.98 -5.98
C GLY A 117 -19.28 1.80 -5.04
N ASP A 118 -18.78 0.68 -5.57
CA ASP A 118 -18.60 -0.58 -4.83
C ASP A 118 -17.22 -0.72 -4.18
N ARG A 119 -16.26 0.12 -4.56
CA ARG A 119 -14.83 -0.05 -4.18
C ARG A 119 -14.61 0.09 -2.68
N ALA A 120 -15.31 1.03 -2.04
CA ALA A 120 -15.21 1.23 -0.59
C ALA A 120 -15.71 0.00 0.18
N ALA A 121 -16.88 -0.51 -0.18
CA ALA A 121 -17.45 -1.69 0.46
C ALA A 121 -16.66 -2.98 0.18
N TRP A 122 -16.07 -3.09 -1.05
CA TRP A 122 -15.12 -4.18 -1.34
C TRP A 122 -13.92 -4.14 -0.39
N PHE A 123 -13.32 -2.96 -0.23
CA PHE A 123 -12.15 -2.75 0.61
C PHE A 123 -12.46 -3.06 2.09
N ASP A 124 -13.61 -2.56 2.57
CA ASP A 124 -14.02 -2.68 3.97
C ASP A 124 -14.31 -4.14 4.37
N GLU A 125 -14.62 -5.03 3.41
CA GLU A 125 -14.74 -6.47 3.64
C GLU A 125 -13.42 -7.22 3.41
N ALA A 126 -12.68 -6.88 2.33
CA ALA A 126 -11.49 -7.61 1.92
C ALA A 126 -10.34 -7.48 2.94
N LEU A 127 -10.05 -6.27 3.45
CA LEU A 127 -8.88 -6.08 4.32
C LEU A 127 -9.03 -6.78 5.69
N PRO A 128 -10.15 -6.70 6.41
CA PRO A 128 -10.34 -7.50 7.63
C PRO A 128 -10.23 -9.00 7.38
N LEU A 129 -10.77 -9.49 6.25
CA LEU A 129 -10.66 -10.89 5.87
C LEU A 129 -9.20 -11.31 5.63
N MET A 130 -8.40 -10.47 4.94
CA MET A 130 -6.97 -10.72 4.75
C MET A 130 -6.21 -10.76 6.08
N ARG A 131 -6.54 -9.89 7.04
CA ARG A 131 -5.93 -9.91 8.38
C ARG A 131 -6.18 -11.23 9.10
N ARG A 132 -7.41 -11.75 9.05
CA ARG A 132 -7.72 -13.08 9.59
C ARG A 132 -6.92 -14.19 8.91
N LEU A 133 -6.80 -14.15 7.58
CA LEU A 133 -6.01 -15.12 6.81
C LEU A 133 -4.50 -15.07 7.13
N TRP A 134 -3.99 -13.95 7.59
CA TRP A 134 -2.58 -13.79 8.03
C TRP A 134 -2.35 -14.16 9.49
N ASP A 135 -3.38 -14.11 10.32
CA ASP A 135 -3.26 -14.39 11.75
C ASP A 135 -2.75 -15.83 12.00
N ALA A 136 -1.64 -15.96 12.73
CA ALA A 136 -1.05 -17.25 13.05
C ALA A 136 -1.91 -18.09 14.00
N GLY A 137 -2.74 -17.43 14.80
CA GLY A 137 -3.70 -18.09 15.70
C GLY A 137 -4.91 -18.67 14.99
N GLU A 138 -5.19 -18.26 13.74
CA GLU A 138 -6.35 -18.70 12.96
C GLU A 138 -5.91 -19.66 11.83
N ASP A 139 -6.06 -20.98 12.05
CA ASP A 139 -5.62 -21.99 11.07
C ASP A 139 -6.51 -22.03 9.83
N ALA A 140 -7.84 -21.99 10.02
CA ALA A 140 -8.81 -21.98 8.93
C ALA A 140 -9.84 -20.87 9.11
N VAL A 141 -10.19 -20.19 8.05
CA VAL A 141 -11.09 -19.03 8.05
C VAL A 141 -12.41 -19.41 7.38
N ASP A 142 -13.49 -19.28 8.15
CA ASP A 142 -14.85 -19.23 7.64
C ASP A 142 -15.30 -17.77 7.55
N HIS A 143 -15.94 -17.40 6.45
CA HIS A 143 -16.48 -16.07 6.23
C HIS A 143 -17.75 -16.14 5.39
N GLU A 144 -18.79 -15.45 5.82
CA GLU A 144 -20.00 -15.24 5.04
C GLU A 144 -20.30 -13.74 5.03
N GLY A 145 -20.01 -13.11 3.90
CA GLY A 145 -20.14 -11.68 3.72
C GLY A 145 -20.82 -11.33 2.39
N PRO A 146 -21.08 -10.05 2.16
CA PRO A 146 -21.81 -9.60 0.97
C PRO A 146 -21.08 -9.91 -0.35
N ARG A 147 -19.76 -10.10 -0.32
CA ARG A 147 -18.91 -10.29 -1.52
C ARG A 147 -18.10 -11.57 -1.48
N PHE A 148 -17.72 -12.02 -0.29
CA PHE A 148 -16.86 -13.18 -0.13
C PHE A 148 -17.51 -14.21 0.77
N THR A 149 -17.49 -15.47 0.33
CA THR A 149 -17.89 -16.61 1.14
C THR A 149 -16.74 -17.61 1.15
N LEU A 150 -16.26 -17.94 2.33
CA LEU A 150 -15.17 -18.91 2.55
C LEU A 150 -15.62 -19.96 3.55
N SER A 151 -15.22 -21.19 3.33
CA SER A 151 -15.42 -22.30 4.28
C SER A 151 -14.11 -23.07 4.43
N GLY A 152 -13.54 -23.05 5.62
CA GLY A 152 -12.30 -23.76 5.94
C GLY A 152 -11.08 -23.32 5.14
N VAL A 153 -11.03 -22.09 4.63
CA VAL A 153 -9.94 -21.62 3.79
C VAL A 153 -8.69 -21.30 4.64
N ARG A 154 -7.56 -21.82 4.18
CA ARG A 154 -6.26 -21.60 4.82
C ARG A 154 -5.32 -20.85 3.91
N VAL A 155 -4.61 -19.86 4.45
CA VAL A 155 -3.45 -19.23 3.81
C VAL A 155 -2.19 -19.65 4.54
N GLN A 156 -1.35 -20.40 3.83
CA GLN A 156 -0.02 -20.84 4.28
C GLN A 156 0.99 -20.58 3.16
N PRO A 157 2.25 -20.17 3.46
CA PRO A 157 2.75 -19.88 4.80
C PRO A 157 2.08 -18.64 5.39
N LYS A 158 2.14 -18.50 6.71
CA LYS A 158 1.81 -17.24 7.37
C LYS A 158 2.95 -16.24 7.16
N PRO A 159 2.70 -14.92 7.19
CA PRO A 159 3.78 -13.93 7.16
C PRO A 159 4.69 -14.06 8.38
N VAL A 160 5.93 -13.62 8.24
CA VAL A 160 6.91 -13.53 9.35
C VAL A 160 6.48 -12.46 10.34
N GLN A 161 6.01 -11.33 9.82
CA GLN A 161 5.47 -10.24 10.64
C GLN A 161 4.14 -10.66 11.26
N GLN A 162 4.00 -10.62 12.60
CA GLN A 162 2.78 -10.98 13.33
C GLN A 162 2.44 -9.90 14.39
N PRO A 163 1.43 -9.07 14.13
CA PRO A 163 0.70 -8.91 12.88
C PRO A 163 1.52 -8.24 11.78
N ILE A 164 1.17 -8.48 10.52
CA ILE A 164 1.71 -7.71 9.41
C ILE A 164 1.04 -6.33 9.38
N GLU A 165 1.84 -5.27 9.39
CA GLU A 165 1.35 -3.90 9.35
C GLU A 165 0.83 -3.55 7.96
N VAL A 166 -0.32 -2.88 7.90
CA VAL A 166 -0.96 -2.45 6.65
C VAL A 166 -1.11 -0.95 6.64
N TRP A 167 -0.51 -0.32 5.63
CA TRP A 167 -0.62 1.11 5.40
C TRP A 167 -1.77 1.40 4.43
N LEU A 168 -2.42 2.55 4.59
CA LEU A 168 -3.48 2.98 3.69
C LEU A 168 -3.11 4.30 3.01
N GLY A 169 -3.50 4.40 1.73
CA GLY A 169 -3.51 5.66 1.00
C GLY A 169 -4.90 6.29 1.01
N GLY A 170 -4.98 7.46 0.37
CA GLY A 170 -6.22 8.22 0.23
C GLY A 170 -6.24 9.47 1.08
N PHE A 171 -7.15 10.38 0.73
CA PHE A 171 -7.22 11.71 1.35
C PHE A 171 -8.66 12.19 1.58
N ALA A 172 -9.67 11.56 0.97
CA ALA A 172 -11.05 11.90 1.23
C ALA A 172 -11.41 11.62 2.70
N PRO A 173 -12.32 12.41 3.33
CA PRO A 173 -12.69 12.21 4.73
C PRO A 173 -13.11 10.78 5.08
N SER A 174 -13.78 10.09 4.15
CA SER A 174 -14.15 8.67 4.31
C SER A 174 -12.94 7.72 4.26
N GLU A 175 -11.89 8.05 3.49
CA GLU A 175 -10.65 7.28 3.40
C GLU A 175 -9.79 7.48 4.64
N LEU A 176 -9.72 8.71 5.16
CA LEU A 176 -9.04 8.99 6.44
C LEU A 176 -9.70 8.24 7.60
N ARG A 177 -11.02 8.27 7.70
CA ARG A 177 -11.75 7.48 8.72
C ARG A 177 -11.54 5.97 8.53
N ARG A 178 -11.49 5.48 7.28
CA ARG A 178 -11.15 4.08 6.99
C ARG A 178 -9.74 3.75 7.48
N CYS A 179 -8.78 4.65 7.27
CA CYS A 179 -7.41 4.48 7.75
C CYS A 179 -7.38 4.30 9.27
N GLY A 180 -8.07 5.15 10.03
CA GLY A 180 -8.18 5.00 11.48
C GLY A 180 -8.78 3.65 11.92
N ARG A 181 -9.84 3.20 11.24
CA ARG A 181 -10.51 1.94 11.57
C ARG A 181 -9.71 0.70 11.20
N LEU A 182 -9.04 0.70 10.05
CA LEU A 182 -8.50 -0.52 9.43
C LEU A 182 -6.99 -0.50 9.18
N GLY A 183 -6.34 0.68 9.12
CA GLY A 183 -4.93 0.81 8.83
C GLY A 183 -4.05 0.81 10.08
N ASP A 184 -2.76 0.52 9.90
CA ASP A 184 -1.73 0.67 10.93
C ASP A 184 -0.80 1.84 10.60
N GLY A 185 -0.94 2.42 9.41
CA GLY A 185 -0.22 3.60 8.97
C GLY A 185 -0.93 4.30 7.81
N TRP A 186 -0.51 5.53 7.54
CA TRP A 186 -1.05 6.35 6.46
C TRP A 186 0.05 6.90 5.56
N LEU A 187 -0.16 6.81 4.25
CA LEU A 187 0.77 7.27 3.22
C LEU A 187 0.10 8.31 2.31
N PRO A 188 0.03 9.59 2.74
CA PRO A 188 -0.49 10.66 1.90
C PRO A 188 0.45 11.01 0.76
N SER A 189 -0.12 11.47 -0.35
CA SER A 189 0.62 11.94 -1.52
C SER A 189 0.05 13.25 -2.05
N PHE A 190 0.93 14.12 -2.59
CA PHE A 190 0.54 15.38 -3.22
C PHE A 190 -0.32 16.29 -2.33
N THR A 191 0.09 16.50 -1.10
CA THR A 191 -0.66 17.27 -0.10
C THR A 191 0.25 18.25 0.66
N THR A 192 -0.34 19.23 1.34
CA THR A 192 0.38 20.23 2.13
C THR A 192 0.63 19.74 3.56
N PRO A 193 1.63 20.27 4.28
CA PRO A 193 1.84 19.95 5.69
C PRO A 193 0.60 20.21 6.57
N ALA A 194 -0.14 21.30 6.31
CA ALA A 194 -1.36 21.62 7.06
C ALA A 194 -2.43 20.56 6.84
N SER A 195 -2.63 20.13 5.60
CA SER A 195 -3.58 19.07 5.26
C SER A 195 -3.16 17.72 5.85
N VAL A 196 -1.85 17.42 5.91
CA VAL A 196 -1.36 16.21 6.57
C VAL A 196 -1.69 16.24 8.07
N SER A 197 -1.45 17.36 8.75
CA SER A 197 -1.77 17.50 10.17
C SER A 197 -3.26 17.30 10.46
N ALA A 198 -4.15 17.89 9.63
CA ALA A 198 -5.58 17.71 9.75
C ALA A 198 -6.01 16.25 9.46
N GLY A 199 -5.38 15.62 8.46
CA GLY A 199 -5.63 14.21 8.13
C GLY A 199 -5.23 13.27 9.27
N ILE A 200 -4.07 13.50 9.90
CA ILE A 200 -3.60 12.73 11.07
C ILE A 200 -4.63 12.84 12.21
N ALA A 201 -5.12 14.04 12.52
CA ALA A 201 -6.11 14.23 13.57
C ALA A 201 -7.40 13.43 13.30
N THR A 202 -7.91 13.47 12.05
CA THR A 202 -9.09 12.69 11.64
C THR A 202 -8.86 11.18 11.74
N ILE A 203 -7.66 10.71 11.39
CA ILE A 203 -7.30 9.29 11.48
C ILE A 203 -7.22 8.84 12.92
N GLN A 204 -6.58 9.63 13.79
CA GLN A 204 -6.44 9.32 15.21
C GLN A 204 -7.79 9.31 15.93
N GLU A 205 -8.68 10.28 15.63
CA GLU A 205 -10.05 10.29 16.14
C GLU A 205 -10.79 9.01 15.74
N ALA A 206 -10.79 8.67 14.46
CA ALA A 206 -11.47 7.45 13.97
C ALA A 206 -10.84 6.15 14.51
N ALA A 207 -9.55 6.13 14.82
CA ALA A 207 -8.90 5.00 15.49
C ALA A 207 -9.37 4.89 16.94
N ALA A 208 -9.39 6.00 17.68
CA ALA A 208 -9.85 6.03 19.08
C ALA A 208 -11.32 5.60 19.22
N ASP A 209 -12.19 6.01 18.30
CA ASP A 209 -13.61 5.58 18.24
C ASP A 209 -13.77 4.05 18.12
N CYS A 210 -12.75 3.37 17.59
CA CYS A 210 -12.70 1.92 17.44
C CYS A 210 -11.82 1.23 18.52
N GLY A 211 -11.36 1.96 19.54
CA GLY A 211 -10.47 1.45 20.57
C GLY A 211 -9.07 1.09 20.05
N ARG A 212 -8.61 1.75 18.98
CA ARG A 212 -7.31 1.54 18.36
C ARG A 212 -6.40 2.75 18.55
N GLU A 213 -5.12 2.51 18.48
CA GLU A 213 -4.08 3.53 18.42
C GLU A 213 -3.18 3.25 17.21
N ILE A 214 -2.73 4.31 16.53
CA ILE A 214 -1.76 4.21 15.42
C ILE A 214 -0.46 4.85 15.89
N ASP A 215 0.65 4.12 15.75
CA ASP A 215 1.98 4.61 16.11
C ASP A 215 2.28 5.95 15.40
N PRO A 216 2.67 7.00 16.13
CA PRO A 216 3.05 8.28 15.52
C PRO A 216 4.16 8.18 14.46
N GLY A 217 4.96 7.13 14.48
CA GLY A 217 5.97 6.83 13.47
C GLY A 217 5.41 6.23 12.17
N HIS A 218 4.12 5.89 12.12
CA HIS A 218 3.45 5.28 10.96
C HIS A 218 2.66 6.30 10.12
N PHE A 219 2.97 7.57 10.24
CA PHE A 219 2.49 8.61 9.34
C PHE A 219 3.61 9.02 8.39
N GLY A 220 3.50 8.58 7.12
CA GLY A 220 4.45 8.92 6.08
C GLY A 220 4.02 10.14 5.29
N ALA A 221 4.83 10.51 4.29
CA ALA A 221 4.43 11.46 3.25
C ALA A 221 5.18 11.14 1.96
N LEU A 222 4.47 11.10 0.84
CA LEU A 222 5.05 10.97 -0.50
C LEU A 222 5.28 12.37 -1.05
N VAL A 223 6.55 12.79 -1.04
CA VAL A 223 6.97 14.10 -1.52
C VAL A 223 7.62 13.95 -2.90
N PRO A 224 7.01 14.51 -3.97
CA PRO A 224 7.65 14.47 -5.28
C PRO A 224 8.90 15.36 -5.29
N PHE A 225 9.98 14.84 -5.86
CA PHE A 225 11.13 15.66 -6.18
C PHE A 225 11.48 15.53 -7.67
N VAL A 226 12.02 16.58 -8.27
CA VAL A 226 12.37 16.61 -9.68
C VAL A 226 13.68 17.36 -9.88
N HIS A 227 14.44 16.92 -10.88
CA HIS A 227 15.73 17.53 -11.19
C HIS A 227 15.62 18.94 -11.81
N ARG A 228 14.48 19.29 -12.43
CA ARG A 228 14.32 20.59 -13.14
C ARG A 228 13.12 21.38 -12.61
N SER A 229 11.93 21.10 -13.08
CA SER A 229 10.71 21.79 -12.64
C SER A 229 9.55 20.81 -12.56
N LEU A 230 8.70 20.98 -11.54
CA LEU A 230 7.45 20.26 -11.47
C LEU A 230 6.52 20.72 -12.60
N PRO A 231 5.76 19.82 -13.26
CA PRO A 231 4.69 20.22 -14.15
C PRO A 231 3.71 21.14 -13.42
N GLU A 232 3.22 22.18 -14.08
CA GLU A 232 2.34 23.21 -13.48
C GLU A 232 1.13 22.63 -12.75
N ARG A 233 0.53 21.54 -13.28
CA ARG A 233 -0.57 20.83 -12.64
C ARG A 233 -0.24 20.30 -11.23
N PHE A 234 1.02 20.01 -10.94
CA PHE A 234 1.46 19.60 -9.60
C PHE A 234 1.77 20.80 -8.72
N VAL A 235 2.34 21.85 -9.30
CA VAL A 235 2.61 23.11 -8.58
C VAL A 235 1.30 23.75 -8.12
N ALA A 236 0.26 23.73 -8.95
CA ALA A 236 -1.06 24.24 -8.59
C ALA A 236 -1.64 23.51 -7.36
N ARG A 237 -1.55 22.18 -7.32
CA ARG A 237 -2.01 21.36 -6.18
C ARG A 237 -1.25 21.57 -4.87
N LEU A 238 -0.03 22.11 -4.92
CA LEU A 238 0.77 22.36 -3.72
C LEU A 238 0.60 23.82 -3.21
N ARG A 239 -0.12 24.67 -3.96
CA ARG A 239 -0.38 26.07 -3.60
C ARG A 239 -1.74 26.30 -2.95
N ASP A 240 -2.67 25.40 -3.15
CA ASP A 240 -4.01 25.39 -2.54
C ASP A 240 -3.98 24.58 -1.21
#